data_8b1229fd005c252f7008543bd041d5b7
#
_entry.id   8b1229fd005c252f7008543bd041d5b7
#
_cell.length_a   1.000
_cell.length_b   1.000
_cell.length_c   1.000
_cell.angle_alpha   90.00
_cell.angle_beta   90.00
_cell.angle_gamma   90.00
#
_symmetry.space_group_name_H-M   'P 1'
#
loop_
_entity.id
_entity.type
_entity.pdbx_description
1 polymer ?
#
loop_
_entity_poly.entity_id
_entity_poly.type
_entity_poly.pdbx_seq_one_letter_code
_entity_poly.pdbx_strand_id
1 'polypeptide(L)'
;MRQAADPNDRAVAAALPRRRTAEFLAGRSLLRHLLRLTVPERASTPIRADANGRPLLDGDPATGISISHDGLAIAVAVGRGQRVGVDVQLPAPHVPDSLLHRCLGRHAQDVIPLSEHRRGVELAWVWTAQEACVKAAGTGLTGSPWSIDVPPGSREGQWGGYRWISLRDRSHTPLSCAFSLSRFPSDADGLEATCS
;
A
#
# COMPACT_ATOMS: atom_id res chain seq x y z
N MET A 1 1.23 -12.58 23.87
CA MET A 1 -0.10 -12.05 24.26
C MET A 1 -0.87 -11.66 22.99
N ARG A 2 -2.02 -12.27 22.72
CA ARG A 2 -2.91 -11.79 21.65
C ARG A 2 -3.51 -10.46 22.10
N GLN A 3 -3.05 -9.37 21.52
CA GLN A 3 -3.63 -8.06 21.79
C GLN A 3 -5.07 -8.05 21.27
N ALA A 4 -6.02 -7.67 22.12
CA ALA A 4 -7.41 -7.57 21.73
C ALA A 4 -7.56 -6.52 20.62
N ALA A 5 -8.34 -6.84 19.58
CA ALA A 5 -8.61 -5.89 18.50
C ALA A 5 -9.32 -4.63 19.06
N ASP A 6 -9.01 -3.48 18.46
CA ASP A 6 -9.63 -2.20 18.83
C ASP A 6 -11.17 -2.27 18.75
N PRO A 7 -11.92 -1.69 19.70
CA PRO A 7 -13.38 -1.75 19.71
C PRO A 7 -14.03 -1.17 18.44
N ASN A 8 -13.50 -0.06 17.90
CA ASN A 8 -14.01 0.55 16.67
C ASN A 8 -13.76 -0.37 15.46
N ASP A 9 -12.58 -1.00 15.39
CA ASP A 9 -12.27 -1.94 14.30
C ASP A 9 -13.17 -3.19 14.38
N ARG A 10 -13.54 -3.64 15.60
CA ARG A 10 -14.51 -4.74 15.79
C ARG A 10 -15.91 -4.35 15.33
N ALA A 11 -16.35 -3.13 15.63
CA ALA A 11 -17.67 -2.65 15.21
C ALA A 11 -17.77 -2.63 13.67
N VAL A 12 -16.75 -2.13 12.99
CA VAL A 12 -16.68 -2.17 11.51
C VAL A 12 -16.65 -3.61 11.00
N ALA A 13 -15.84 -4.48 11.63
CA ALA A 13 -15.71 -5.87 11.23
C ALA A 13 -17.02 -6.68 11.35
N ALA A 14 -17.88 -6.32 12.33
CA ALA A 14 -19.18 -6.99 12.53
C ALA A 14 -20.15 -6.79 11.35
N ALA A 15 -19.97 -5.72 10.58
CA ALA A 15 -20.76 -5.43 9.37
C ALA A 15 -20.21 -6.11 8.11
N LEU A 16 -19.04 -6.76 8.18
CA LEU A 16 -18.41 -7.41 7.04
C LEU A 16 -18.85 -8.88 6.90
N PRO A 17 -18.86 -9.43 5.66
CA PRO A 17 -19.01 -10.85 5.46
C PRO A 17 -17.96 -11.66 6.26
N ARG A 18 -18.37 -12.79 6.85
CA ARG A 18 -17.49 -13.61 7.73
C ARG A 18 -16.10 -13.89 7.15
N ARG A 19 -16.04 -14.17 5.84
CA ARG A 19 -14.77 -14.44 5.15
C ARG A 19 -13.79 -13.26 5.19
N ARG A 20 -14.28 -12.01 5.26
CA ARG A 20 -13.47 -10.79 5.27
C ARG A 20 -13.15 -10.28 6.68
N THR A 21 -13.91 -10.72 7.68
CA THR A 21 -13.77 -10.24 9.06
C THR A 21 -12.37 -10.51 9.63
N ALA A 22 -11.86 -11.74 9.47
CA ALA A 22 -10.55 -12.14 10.01
C ALA A 22 -9.40 -11.36 9.36
N GLU A 23 -9.43 -11.24 8.03
CA GLU A 23 -8.46 -10.51 7.23
C GLU A 23 -8.46 -9.01 7.58
N PHE A 24 -9.64 -8.40 7.65
CA PHE A 24 -9.79 -7.00 8.06
C PHE A 24 -9.21 -6.75 9.45
N LEU A 25 -9.56 -7.58 10.45
CA LEU A 25 -9.06 -7.42 11.81
C LEU A 25 -7.55 -7.67 11.91
N ALA A 26 -7.01 -8.60 11.13
CA ALA A 26 -5.57 -8.84 11.09
C ALA A 26 -4.82 -7.62 10.52
N GLY A 27 -5.28 -7.06 9.39
CA GLY A 27 -4.72 -5.85 8.80
C GLY A 27 -4.79 -4.64 9.75
N ARG A 28 -5.95 -4.42 10.39
CA ARG A 28 -6.13 -3.36 11.39
C ARG A 28 -5.23 -3.54 12.61
N SER A 29 -5.12 -4.76 13.13
CA SER A 29 -4.25 -5.05 14.28
C SER A 29 -2.78 -4.81 13.95
N LEU A 30 -2.33 -5.21 12.76
CA LEU A 30 -0.96 -4.96 12.30
C LEU A 30 -0.69 -3.47 12.13
N LEU A 31 -1.62 -2.73 11.51
CA LEU A 31 -1.50 -1.27 11.37
C LEU A 31 -1.44 -0.56 12.71
N ARG A 32 -2.31 -0.92 13.67
CA ARG A 32 -2.27 -0.34 15.01
C ARG A 32 -0.98 -0.68 15.77
N HIS A 33 -0.43 -1.87 15.52
CA HIS A 33 0.89 -2.22 16.07
C HIS A 33 1.97 -1.30 15.49
N LEU A 34 1.99 -1.10 14.17
CA LEU A 34 2.95 -0.20 13.52
C LEU A 34 2.78 1.26 13.98
N LEU A 35 1.53 1.76 14.11
CA LEU A 35 1.26 3.08 14.66
C LEU A 35 1.84 3.26 16.07
N ARG A 36 1.67 2.28 16.96
CA ARG A 36 2.27 2.33 18.31
C ARG A 36 3.80 2.46 18.29
N LEU A 37 4.44 1.88 17.29
CA LEU A 37 5.90 1.93 17.16
C LEU A 37 6.40 3.23 16.52
N THR A 38 5.60 3.84 15.66
CA THR A 38 6.03 4.97 14.81
C THR A 38 5.38 6.29 15.18
N VAL A 39 4.10 6.28 15.54
CA VAL A 39 3.26 7.48 15.86
C VAL A 39 2.35 7.10 17.04
N PRO A 40 2.90 6.84 18.25
CA PRO A 40 2.16 6.28 19.38
C PRO A 40 0.95 7.12 19.78
N GLU A 41 1.01 8.44 19.62
CA GLU A 41 -0.08 9.39 19.87
C GLU A 41 -1.30 9.17 18.96
N ARG A 42 -1.11 8.49 17.83
CA ARG A 42 -2.17 8.18 16.84
C ARG A 42 -2.66 6.73 16.89
N ALA A 43 -2.07 5.90 17.74
CA ALA A 43 -2.34 4.46 17.75
C ALA A 43 -3.81 4.09 18.04
N SER A 44 -4.53 4.94 18.80
CA SER A 44 -5.94 4.76 19.15
C SER A 44 -6.90 5.62 18.30
N THR A 45 -6.38 6.43 17.38
CA THR A 45 -7.22 7.26 16.50
C THR A 45 -8.15 6.39 15.67
N PRO A 46 -9.46 6.71 15.56
CA PRO A 46 -10.38 6.00 14.69
C PRO A 46 -9.88 5.98 13.25
N ILE A 47 -10.05 4.83 12.57
CA ILE A 47 -9.68 4.67 11.17
C ILE A 47 -10.95 4.59 10.34
N ARG A 48 -11.16 5.55 9.46
CA ARG A 48 -12.28 5.62 8.52
C ARG A 48 -11.83 5.23 7.12
N ALA A 49 -12.78 4.90 6.26
CA ALA A 49 -12.56 4.76 4.83
C ALA A 49 -13.07 6.02 4.13
N ASP A 50 -12.32 6.53 3.15
CA ASP A 50 -12.83 7.55 2.23
C ASP A 50 -13.79 6.94 1.18
N ALA A 51 -14.27 7.77 0.25
CA ALA A 51 -15.20 7.36 -0.80
C ALA A 51 -14.62 6.25 -1.72
N ASN A 52 -13.30 6.13 -1.80
CA ASN A 52 -12.59 5.12 -2.59
C ASN A 52 -12.18 3.89 -1.75
N GLY A 53 -12.58 3.83 -0.47
CA GLY A 53 -12.22 2.74 0.44
C GLY A 53 -10.81 2.85 1.05
N ARG A 54 -10.09 3.94 0.81
CA ARG A 54 -8.75 4.17 1.39
C ARG A 54 -8.86 4.42 2.89
N PRO A 55 -8.06 3.75 3.74
CA PRO A 55 -8.05 4.00 5.15
C PRO A 55 -7.40 5.36 5.47
N LEU A 56 -8.02 6.12 6.37
CA LEU A 56 -7.56 7.41 6.88
C LEU A 56 -7.69 7.44 8.40
N LEU A 57 -6.76 8.10 9.09
CA LEU A 57 -6.89 8.44 10.49
C LEU A 57 -7.86 9.62 10.63
N ASP A 58 -8.87 9.47 11.48
CA ASP A 58 -9.89 10.50 11.69
C ASP A 58 -9.27 11.75 12.31
N GLY A 59 -9.47 12.91 11.66
CA GLY A 59 -8.91 14.18 12.13
C GLY A 59 -7.39 14.33 11.96
N ASP A 60 -6.70 13.39 11.30
CA ASP A 60 -5.26 13.50 11.07
C ASP A 60 -4.90 13.24 9.58
N PRO A 61 -4.98 14.24 8.73
CA PRO A 61 -4.59 14.13 7.33
C PRO A 61 -3.07 14.02 7.13
N ALA A 62 -2.27 14.40 8.13
CA ALA A 62 -0.81 14.43 8.03
C ALA A 62 -0.17 13.05 8.18
N THR A 63 -0.85 12.10 8.83
CA THR A 63 -0.36 10.73 8.94
C THR A 63 -0.97 9.84 7.87
N GLY A 64 -0.19 9.52 6.85
CA GLY A 64 -0.60 8.56 5.82
C GLY A 64 -0.60 7.14 6.35
N ILE A 65 -1.63 6.36 6.01
CA ILE A 65 -1.72 4.93 6.32
C ILE A 65 -2.15 4.14 5.09
N SER A 66 -1.66 2.90 4.98
CA SER A 66 -2.08 1.99 3.91
C SER A 66 -2.07 0.55 4.41
N ILE A 67 -2.98 -0.27 3.87
CA ILE A 67 -3.12 -1.70 4.16
C ILE A 67 -3.26 -2.43 2.83
N SER A 68 -2.59 -3.56 2.69
CA SER A 68 -2.79 -4.51 1.61
C SER A 68 -2.79 -5.94 2.14
N HIS A 69 -3.49 -6.82 1.43
CA HIS A 69 -3.53 -8.25 1.74
C HIS A 69 -3.78 -9.05 0.47
N ASP A 70 -3.15 -10.22 0.40
CA ASP A 70 -3.41 -11.23 -0.62
C ASP A 70 -3.14 -12.61 -0.02
N GLY A 71 -4.18 -13.48 -0.01
CA GLY A 71 -4.15 -14.75 0.69
C GLY A 71 -3.86 -14.58 2.18
N LEU A 72 -2.74 -15.14 2.65
CA LEU A 72 -2.29 -15.01 4.04
C LEU A 72 -1.27 -13.89 4.25
N ALA A 73 -0.84 -13.23 3.18
CA ALA A 73 0.09 -12.11 3.27
C ALA A 73 -0.67 -10.82 3.60
N ILE A 74 -0.14 -10.07 4.57
CA ILE A 74 -0.68 -8.76 4.98
C ILE A 74 0.49 -7.78 5.08
N ALA A 75 0.32 -6.61 4.51
CA ALA A 75 1.27 -5.52 4.59
C ALA A 75 0.60 -4.22 5.04
N VAL A 76 1.31 -3.42 5.82
CA VAL A 76 0.85 -2.10 6.26
C VAL A 76 1.96 -1.07 6.12
N ALA A 77 1.59 0.17 5.89
CA ALA A 77 2.52 1.29 5.87
C ALA A 77 1.97 2.47 6.67
N VAL A 78 2.88 3.21 7.29
CA VAL A 78 2.62 4.47 8.01
C VAL A 78 3.63 5.51 7.54
N GLY A 79 3.18 6.70 7.18
CA GLY A 79 4.03 7.82 6.76
C GLY A 79 3.73 9.07 7.58
N ARG A 80 4.76 9.62 8.24
CA ARG A 80 4.68 10.90 8.96
C ARG A 80 4.82 12.07 7.99
N GLY A 81 3.80 12.90 7.88
CA GLY A 81 3.79 14.01 6.95
C GLY A 81 3.82 13.61 5.47
N GLN A 82 3.46 12.36 5.15
CA GLN A 82 3.52 11.84 3.79
C GLN A 82 2.32 10.95 3.47
N ARG A 83 1.83 11.01 2.24
CA ARG A 83 0.95 9.98 1.71
C ARG A 83 1.75 8.71 1.49
N VAL A 84 1.16 7.57 1.81
CA VAL A 84 1.80 6.27 1.60
C VAL A 84 0.83 5.28 0.97
N GLY A 85 1.39 4.35 0.23
CA GLY A 85 0.70 3.17 -0.29
C GLY A 85 1.59 1.95 -0.10
N VAL A 86 0.99 0.82 0.21
CA VAL A 86 1.66 -0.48 0.26
C VAL A 86 0.84 -1.48 -0.51
N ASP A 87 1.51 -2.36 -1.23
CA ASP A 87 0.87 -3.48 -1.86
C ASP A 87 1.68 -4.77 -1.71
N VAL A 88 0.96 -5.87 -1.49
CA VAL A 88 1.48 -7.24 -1.43
C VAL A 88 0.65 -8.13 -2.33
N GLN A 89 1.32 -8.96 -3.13
CA GLN A 89 0.66 -9.82 -4.10
C GLN A 89 1.35 -11.18 -4.17
N LEU A 90 0.57 -12.26 -4.05
CA LEU A 90 1.07 -13.60 -4.31
C LEU A 90 1.25 -13.80 -5.83
N PRO A 91 2.35 -14.41 -6.28
CA PRO A 91 2.55 -14.70 -7.68
C PRO A 91 1.45 -15.63 -8.21
N ALA A 92 0.84 -15.27 -9.34
CA ALA A 92 -0.11 -16.14 -10.03
C ALA A 92 0.63 -17.33 -10.66
N PRO A 93 0.08 -18.55 -10.57
CA PRO A 93 0.72 -19.74 -11.14
C PRO A 93 0.76 -19.72 -12.66
N HIS A 94 -0.19 -19.05 -13.29
CA HIS A 94 -0.28 -18.86 -14.73
C HIS A 94 -0.61 -17.41 -15.07
N VAL A 95 0.14 -16.82 -16.01
CA VAL A 95 -0.03 -15.43 -16.46
C VAL A 95 -0.08 -15.42 -17.99
N PRO A 96 -1.23 -15.07 -18.59
CA PRO A 96 -1.35 -14.97 -20.04
C PRO A 96 -0.55 -13.77 -20.56
N ASP A 97 -0.01 -13.89 -21.79
CA ASP A 97 0.79 -12.84 -22.42
C ASP A 97 0.03 -11.52 -22.55
N SER A 98 -1.28 -11.57 -22.77
CA SER A 98 -2.14 -10.38 -22.82
C SER A 98 -2.13 -9.55 -21.51
N LEU A 99 -2.06 -10.23 -20.36
CA LEU A 99 -1.93 -9.57 -19.07
C LEU A 99 -0.53 -8.97 -18.88
N LEU A 100 0.51 -9.68 -19.32
CA LEU A 100 1.88 -9.14 -19.33
C LEU A 100 1.96 -7.87 -20.18
N HIS A 101 1.42 -7.89 -21.40
CA HIS A 101 1.38 -6.71 -22.26
C HIS A 101 0.62 -5.54 -21.62
N ARG A 102 -0.51 -5.82 -20.96
CA ARG A 102 -1.30 -4.79 -20.28
C ARG A 102 -0.55 -4.15 -19.12
N CYS A 103 0.07 -4.94 -18.24
CA CYS A 103 0.67 -4.47 -17.00
C CYS A 103 2.12 -3.98 -17.16
N LEU A 104 2.87 -4.58 -18.10
CA LEU A 104 4.28 -4.29 -18.31
C LEU A 104 4.55 -3.42 -19.53
N GLY A 105 3.54 -3.23 -20.42
CA GLY A 105 3.69 -2.44 -21.62
C GLY A 105 4.88 -2.90 -22.48
N ARG A 106 5.80 -1.98 -22.77
CA ARG A 106 7.01 -2.26 -23.55
C ARG A 106 7.94 -3.31 -22.94
N HIS A 107 7.87 -3.52 -21.63
CA HIS A 107 8.72 -4.50 -20.92
C HIS A 107 8.17 -5.93 -20.94
N ALA A 108 6.99 -6.16 -21.51
CA ALA A 108 6.41 -7.50 -21.57
C ALA A 108 7.34 -8.49 -22.27
N GLN A 109 8.08 -8.05 -23.29
CA GLN A 109 9.01 -8.89 -24.06
C GLN A 109 10.17 -9.43 -23.23
N ASP A 110 10.55 -8.75 -22.13
CA ASP A 110 11.61 -9.20 -21.23
C ASP A 110 11.13 -10.32 -20.30
N VAL A 111 9.81 -10.43 -20.08
CA VAL A 111 9.19 -11.37 -19.14
C VAL A 111 8.56 -12.57 -19.87
N ILE A 112 8.01 -12.38 -21.07
CA ILE A 112 7.38 -13.46 -21.87
C ILE A 112 8.30 -14.68 -22.09
N PRO A 113 9.61 -14.55 -22.33
CA PRO A 113 10.48 -15.73 -22.50
C PRO A 113 10.78 -16.49 -21.21
N LEU A 114 10.43 -15.96 -20.03
CA LEU A 114 10.68 -16.61 -18.74
C LEU A 114 9.77 -17.84 -18.54
N SER A 115 10.15 -18.73 -17.61
CA SER A 115 9.24 -19.80 -17.17
C SER A 115 7.97 -19.23 -16.55
N GLU A 116 6.86 -19.98 -16.59
CA GLU A 116 5.56 -19.52 -16.02
C GLU A 116 5.67 -19.03 -14.58
N HIS A 117 6.40 -19.77 -13.74
CA HIS A 117 6.65 -19.34 -12.36
C HIS A 117 7.35 -17.98 -12.30
N ARG A 118 8.41 -17.76 -13.09
CA ARG A 118 9.13 -16.49 -13.12
C ARG A 118 8.29 -15.35 -13.69
N ARG A 119 7.44 -15.62 -14.67
CA ARG A 119 6.46 -14.64 -15.18
C ARG A 119 5.53 -14.16 -14.08
N GLY A 120 4.95 -15.10 -13.32
CA GLY A 120 4.06 -14.78 -12.20
C GLY A 120 4.76 -13.96 -11.11
N VAL A 121 5.98 -14.36 -10.75
CA VAL A 121 6.78 -13.63 -9.75
C VAL A 121 7.11 -12.22 -10.24
N GLU A 122 7.59 -12.07 -11.47
CA GLU A 122 7.99 -10.76 -11.99
C GLU A 122 6.81 -9.82 -12.19
N LEU A 123 5.68 -10.34 -12.72
CA LEU A 123 4.46 -9.57 -12.81
C LEU A 123 4.00 -9.08 -11.42
N ALA A 124 4.01 -9.94 -10.41
CA ALA A 124 3.59 -9.57 -9.06
C ALA A 124 4.48 -8.46 -8.47
N TRP A 125 5.79 -8.49 -8.71
CA TRP A 125 6.69 -7.41 -8.30
C TRP A 125 6.39 -6.07 -8.98
N VAL A 126 6.16 -6.07 -10.28
CA VAL A 126 5.79 -4.86 -11.02
C VAL A 126 4.43 -4.36 -10.55
N TRP A 127 3.45 -5.25 -10.45
CA TRP A 127 2.09 -4.92 -10.03
C TRP A 127 2.05 -4.30 -8.63
N THR A 128 2.79 -4.85 -7.67
CA THR A 128 2.83 -4.28 -6.32
C THR A 128 3.38 -2.85 -6.29
N ALA A 129 4.37 -2.52 -7.12
CA ALA A 129 4.89 -1.16 -7.22
C ALA A 129 3.86 -0.20 -7.85
N GLN A 130 3.17 -0.65 -8.90
CA GLN A 130 2.10 0.11 -9.56
C GLN A 130 0.92 0.38 -8.60
N GLU A 131 0.44 -0.67 -7.91
CA GLU A 131 -0.64 -0.55 -6.92
C GLU A 131 -0.25 0.30 -5.71
N ALA A 132 0.98 0.18 -5.20
CA ALA A 132 1.47 1.03 -4.13
C ALA A 132 1.41 2.51 -4.51
N CYS A 133 1.75 2.87 -5.75
CA CYS A 133 1.67 4.23 -6.25
C CYS A 133 0.24 4.78 -6.26
N VAL A 134 -0.72 4.04 -6.85
CA VAL A 134 -2.12 4.51 -6.90
C VAL A 134 -2.79 4.52 -5.53
N LYS A 135 -2.38 3.62 -4.62
CA LYS A 135 -2.80 3.66 -3.21
C LYS A 135 -2.25 4.90 -2.50
N ALA A 136 -0.98 5.25 -2.71
CA ALA A 136 -0.40 6.48 -2.17
C ALA A 136 -1.11 7.72 -2.70
N ALA A 137 -1.42 7.76 -4.00
CA ALA A 137 -2.17 8.84 -4.63
C ALA A 137 -3.64 8.90 -4.17
N GLY A 138 -4.21 7.78 -3.69
CA GLY A 138 -5.62 7.67 -3.30
C GLY A 138 -6.56 7.55 -4.48
N THR A 139 -6.05 7.24 -5.68
CA THR A 139 -6.85 7.12 -6.91
C THR A 139 -7.42 5.73 -7.12
N GLY A 140 -6.89 4.71 -6.42
CA GLY A 140 -7.29 3.33 -6.63
C GLY A 140 -7.13 2.89 -8.09
N LEU A 141 -7.96 1.95 -8.54
CA LEU A 141 -7.91 1.43 -9.92
C LEU A 141 -8.21 2.48 -10.99
N THR A 142 -8.92 3.56 -10.65
CA THR A 142 -9.17 4.68 -11.58
C THR A 142 -7.87 5.42 -11.95
N GLY A 143 -6.82 5.28 -11.15
CA GLY A 143 -5.47 5.77 -11.44
C GLY A 143 -4.72 4.95 -12.48
N SER A 144 -5.34 3.91 -13.05
CA SER A 144 -4.77 3.06 -14.11
C SER A 144 -3.37 2.55 -13.76
N PRO A 145 -3.20 1.72 -12.71
CA PRO A 145 -1.89 1.28 -12.22
C PRO A 145 -1.01 0.69 -13.33
N TRP A 146 -1.60 -0.02 -14.29
CA TRP A 146 -0.90 -0.60 -15.45
C TRP A 146 -0.26 0.43 -16.39
N SER A 147 -0.59 1.72 -16.29
CA SER A 147 0.05 2.78 -17.06
C SER A 147 1.35 3.31 -16.41
N ILE A 148 1.61 2.91 -15.18
CA ILE A 148 2.83 3.30 -14.45
C ILE A 148 4.00 2.46 -14.96
N ASP A 149 5.01 3.11 -15.51
CA ASP A 149 6.19 2.44 -16.04
C ASP A 149 7.09 1.92 -14.90
N VAL A 150 7.05 0.63 -14.70
CA VAL A 150 7.88 -0.09 -13.72
C VAL A 150 8.65 -1.18 -14.46
N PRO A 151 9.96 -0.96 -14.76
CA PRO A 151 10.76 -1.97 -15.43
C PRO A 151 10.90 -3.24 -14.56
N PRO A 152 10.82 -4.44 -15.15
CA PRO A 152 11.11 -5.70 -14.46
C PRO A 152 12.48 -5.67 -13.77
N GLY A 153 12.58 -6.29 -12.62
CA GLY A 153 13.82 -6.30 -11.82
C GLY A 153 14.10 -5.01 -11.04
N SER A 154 13.38 -3.92 -11.28
CA SER A 154 13.62 -2.64 -10.60
C SER A 154 13.32 -2.73 -9.09
N ARG A 155 14.14 -2.02 -8.31
CA ARG A 155 14.00 -1.93 -6.86
C ARG A 155 13.35 -0.64 -6.41
N GLU A 156 13.42 0.40 -7.20
CA GLU A 156 12.84 1.71 -6.91
C GLU A 156 12.61 2.50 -8.19
N GLY A 157 11.79 3.53 -8.08
CA GLY A 157 11.52 4.48 -9.15
C GLY A 157 10.62 5.61 -8.70
N GLN A 158 10.17 6.41 -9.66
CA GLN A 158 9.29 7.55 -9.41
C GLN A 158 8.11 7.52 -10.37
N TRP A 159 6.98 8.01 -9.89
CA TRP A 159 5.78 8.23 -10.68
C TRP A 159 5.06 9.49 -10.17
N GLY A 160 4.94 10.49 -11.02
CA GLY A 160 4.40 11.78 -10.61
C GLY A 160 5.15 12.32 -9.39
N GLY A 161 4.43 12.72 -8.36
CA GLY A 161 4.97 13.20 -7.08
C GLY A 161 5.30 12.10 -6.06
N TYR A 162 5.45 10.84 -6.48
CA TYR A 162 5.68 9.69 -5.61
C TYR A 162 6.96 8.96 -5.96
N ARG A 163 7.65 8.46 -4.93
CA ARG A 163 8.72 7.47 -5.04
C ARG A 163 8.16 6.12 -4.62
N TRP A 164 8.49 5.05 -5.34
CA TRP A 164 8.18 3.70 -4.95
C TRP A 164 9.45 2.88 -4.71
N ILE A 165 9.35 1.89 -3.82
CA ILE A 165 10.41 0.96 -3.46
C ILE A 165 9.82 -0.44 -3.47
N SER A 166 10.47 -1.35 -4.19
CA SER A 166 10.18 -2.79 -4.22
C SER A 166 11.08 -3.50 -3.21
N LEU A 167 10.49 -4.26 -2.29
CA LEU A 167 11.24 -4.91 -1.21
C LEU A 167 11.79 -6.28 -1.61
N ARG A 168 12.29 -6.43 -2.83
CA ARG A 168 12.77 -7.69 -3.45
C ARG A 168 13.83 -8.41 -2.61
N ASP A 169 14.70 -7.67 -1.96
CA ASP A 169 15.79 -8.27 -1.17
C ASP A 169 15.41 -8.47 0.32
N ARG A 170 14.19 -8.10 0.71
CA ARG A 170 13.73 -8.12 2.10
C ARG A 170 12.44 -8.91 2.30
N SER A 171 11.79 -9.32 1.24
CA SER A 171 10.55 -10.11 1.28
C SER A 171 10.59 -11.22 0.25
N HIS A 172 10.17 -12.42 0.64
CA HIS A 172 9.95 -13.54 -0.28
C HIS A 172 8.65 -13.38 -1.08
N THR A 173 7.67 -12.67 -0.51
CA THR A 173 6.42 -12.33 -1.19
C THR A 173 6.57 -10.96 -1.85
N PRO A 174 6.22 -10.80 -3.13
CA PRO A 174 6.21 -9.49 -3.78
C PRO A 174 5.48 -8.45 -2.95
N LEU A 175 6.23 -7.41 -2.58
CA LEU A 175 5.81 -6.35 -1.68
C LEU A 175 6.51 -5.05 -2.06
N SER A 176 5.73 -4.01 -2.28
CA SER A 176 6.24 -2.68 -2.60
C SER A 176 5.53 -1.61 -1.78
N CYS A 177 6.21 -0.50 -1.56
CA CYS A 177 5.62 0.69 -0.96
C CYS A 177 5.90 1.92 -1.82
N ALA A 178 5.00 2.91 -1.73
CA ALA A 178 5.17 4.22 -2.35
C ALA A 178 4.84 5.31 -1.34
N PHE A 179 5.50 6.47 -1.50
CA PHE A 179 5.28 7.63 -0.63
C PHE A 179 5.45 8.92 -1.41
N SER A 180 4.72 9.97 -0.98
CA SER A 180 4.82 11.28 -1.60
C SER A 180 6.18 11.90 -1.35
N LEU A 181 6.75 12.57 -2.37
CA LEU A 181 7.99 13.34 -2.27
C LEU A 181 7.81 14.62 -1.44
N SER A 182 6.63 15.23 -1.57
CA SER A 182 6.26 16.40 -0.75
C SER A 182 5.70 15.92 0.59
N ARG A 183 6.10 16.60 1.67
CA ARG A 183 5.50 16.42 2.99
C ARG A 183 4.25 17.29 3.11
N PHE A 184 3.28 16.84 3.89
CA PHE A 184 2.23 17.71 4.37
C PHE A 184 2.82 18.74 5.34
N PRO A 185 2.33 20.00 5.35
CA PRO A 185 2.68 20.94 6.41
C PRO A 185 2.40 20.27 7.75
N SER A 186 3.37 20.25 8.65
CA SER A 186 3.12 19.89 10.04
C SER A 186 2.43 21.09 10.71
N ASP A 187 1.50 20.82 11.64
CA ASP A 187 0.88 21.90 12.44
C ASP A 187 1.91 22.76 13.19
N ALA A 188 3.17 22.31 13.28
CA ALA A 188 4.29 23.07 13.85
C ALA A 188 4.80 24.18 12.93
N ASP A 189 4.62 24.06 11.61
CA ASP A 189 5.09 25.08 10.65
C ASP A 189 4.13 26.29 10.54
N GLY A 190 2.92 26.17 11.10
CA GLY A 190 1.90 27.22 11.09
C GLY A 190 2.01 28.28 12.21
N LEU A 191 2.88 28.08 13.20
CA LEU A 191 2.98 28.99 14.35
C LEU A 191 4.06 30.09 14.22
N GLU A 192 4.93 30.01 13.21
CA GLU A 192 5.97 31.02 13.00
C GLU A 192 5.61 32.15 12.01
N ALA A 193 4.44 32.11 11.38
CA ALA A 193 4.05 33.06 10.32
C ALA A 193 3.19 34.26 10.83
N THR A 194 3.00 34.43 12.12
CA THR A 194 2.21 35.57 12.67
C THR A 194 2.95 36.32 13.76
N CYS A 195 4.15 36.82 13.43
CA CYS A 195 4.79 37.90 14.18
C CYS A 195 5.66 38.73 13.24
N SER A 196 5.07 39.63 12.52
CA SER A 196 5.72 40.85 12.00
C SER A 196 4.67 41.90 11.70
#